data_68e0442cd671c562f247d4dec966cba3
#
_entry.id   68e0442cd671c562f247d4dec966cba3
#
_cell.length_a   1.000
_cell.length_b   1.000
_cell.length_c   1.000
_cell.angle_alpha   90.00
_cell.angle_beta   90.00
_cell.angle_gamma   90.00
#
_symmetry.space_group_name_H-M   'P 1'
#
loop_
_entity.id
_entity.type
_entity.pdbx_description
1 polymer ?
#
loop_
_entity_poly.entity_id
_entity_poly.type
_entity_poly.pdbx_seq_one_letter_code
_entity_poly.pdbx_strand_id
1 'polypeptide(L)'
;MAVIDSGVHAEHPHVGSVAGGIAIEPDGETHADYLDRLGHGTAVTAAILDKAPDVDIQAVKVFGRKLATSSGALVKAIDWAVEQGARLINLSLGTAKSGGDLVLWASVRRAVEGGVLIVSPLECEGRVWLPGSLAGVAGVTLDWECPRDEVRVAPGPAGEGVFVASGFPRPIPGGPAE
;
A
#
# COMPACT_ATOMS: atom_id res chain seq x y z
N MET A 1 9.31 2.55 6.75
CA MET A 1 7.96 2.33 6.16
C MET A 1 8.06 1.29 5.08
N ALA A 2 7.07 0.40 4.94
CA ALA A 2 7.03 -0.53 3.82
C ALA A 2 5.96 -0.11 2.79
N VAL A 3 6.28 -0.23 1.50
CA VAL A 3 5.34 -0.06 0.38
C VAL A 3 5.17 -1.42 -0.29
N ILE A 4 4.01 -2.03 -0.11
CA ILE A 4 3.66 -3.33 -0.68
C ILE A 4 2.84 -3.08 -1.96
N ASP A 5 3.47 -3.32 -3.11
CA ASP A 5 2.95 -2.91 -4.42
C ASP A 5 3.62 -3.70 -5.58
N SER A 6 3.72 -3.10 -6.76
CA SER A 6 4.41 -3.65 -7.95
C SER A 6 5.93 -3.55 -7.90
N GLY A 7 6.51 -3.13 -6.78
CA GLY A 7 7.92 -2.82 -6.63
C GLY A 7 8.21 -1.33 -6.67
N VAL A 8 9.49 -0.96 -6.71
CA VAL A 8 9.92 0.44 -6.79
C VAL A 8 11.12 0.55 -7.72
N HIS A 9 11.11 1.55 -8.59
CA HIS A 9 12.27 1.95 -9.37
C HIS A 9 13.08 2.98 -8.56
N ALA A 10 14.05 2.49 -7.79
CA ALA A 10 14.80 3.31 -6.83
C ALA A 10 15.57 4.48 -7.48
N GLU A 11 16.03 4.31 -8.72
CA GLU A 11 16.76 5.35 -9.47
C GLU A 11 15.81 6.38 -10.13
N HIS A 12 14.50 6.25 -9.96
CA HIS A 12 13.57 7.23 -10.53
C HIS A 12 13.78 8.59 -9.87
N PRO A 13 13.83 9.70 -10.65
CA PRO A 13 14.14 11.05 -10.11
C PRO A 13 13.24 11.52 -8.96
N HIS A 14 12.00 11.00 -8.88
CA HIS A 14 11.05 11.34 -7.82
C HIS A 14 11.15 10.42 -6.58
N VAL A 15 11.99 9.38 -6.65
CA VAL A 15 12.21 8.42 -5.54
C VAL A 15 13.58 8.69 -4.91
N GLY A 16 14.63 8.69 -5.71
CA GLY A 16 15.99 8.95 -5.28
C GLY A 16 16.68 7.73 -4.65
N SER A 17 16.10 7.15 -3.59
CA SER A 17 16.62 5.94 -2.97
C SER A 17 15.56 5.21 -2.15
N VAL A 18 15.81 3.91 -1.89
CA VAL A 18 15.04 3.08 -0.95
C VAL A 18 16.01 2.37 -0.01
N ALA A 19 15.59 2.08 1.21
CA ALA A 19 16.43 1.41 2.21
C ALA A 19 16.71 -0.06 1.86
N GLY A 20 15.90 -0.65 0.98
CA GLY A 20 16.00 -2.02 0.52
C GLY A 20 14.66 -2.57 0.08
N GLY A 21 14.61 -3.86 -0.20
CA GLY A 21 13.34 -4.48 -0.60
C GLY A 21 13.45 -5.94 -0.94
N ILE A 22 12.30 -6.52 -1.27
CA ILE A 22 12.11 -7.92 -1.60
C ILE A 22 11.00 -8.04 -2.66
N ALA A 23 11.07 -9.06 -3.49
CA ALA A 23 9.95 -9.51 -4.29
C ALA A 23 9.43 -10.84 -3.73
N ILE A 24 8.11 -10.99 -3.72
CA ILE A 24 7.40 -12.17 -3.25
C ILE A 24 6.42 -12.58 -4.33
N GLU A 25 6.69 -13.72 -4.95
CA GLU A 25 5.88 -14.27 -6.02
C GLU A 25 4.56 -14.86 -5.48
N PRO A 26 3.52 -15.05 -6.32
CA PRO A 26 2.24 -15.59 -5.87
C PRO A 26 2.30 -16.98 -5.23
N ASP A 27 3.33 -17.78 -5.53
CA ASP A 27 3.61 -19.08 -4.91
C ASP A 27 4.37 -18.97 -3.58
N GLY A 28 4.79 -17.75 -3.23
CA GLY A 28 5.54 -17.46 -2.03
C GLY A 28 7.07 -17.51 -2.20
N GLU A 29 7.60 -17.77 -3.38
CA GLU A 29 9.04 -17.61 -3.63
C GLU A 29 9.48 -16.16 -3.44
N THR A 30 10.73 -15.97 -3.01
CA THR A 30 11.26 -14.64 -2.72
C THR A 30 12.59 -14.42 -3.41
N HIS A 31 12.81 -13.19 -3.88
CA HIS A 31 14.09 -12.78 -4.48
C HIS A 31 14.33 -11.27 -4.29
N ALA A 32 15.57 -10.82 -4.59
CA ALA A 32 15.97 -9.43 -4.36
C ALA A 32 15.50 -8.45 -5.46
N ASP A 33 14.92 -8.93 -6.57
CA ASP A 33 14.50 -8.07 -7.68
C ASP A 33 13.13 -7.42 -7.41
N TYR A 34 13.14 -6.36 -6.63
CA TYR A 34 11.96 -5.54 -6.37
C TYR A 34 11.75 -4.40 -7.39
N LEU A 35 12.45 -4.43 -8.53
CA LEU A 35 12.27 -3.42 -9.57
C LEU A 35 10.82 -3.37 -10.05
N ASP A 36 10.23 -2.18 -10.02
CA ASP A 36 8.91 -1.93 -10.57
C ASP A 36 8.94 -1.92 -12.09
N ARG A 37 8.12 -2.77 -12.69
CA ARG A 37 7.94 -2.87 -14.16
C ARG A 37 6.55 -2.46 -14.62
N LEU A 38 5.68 -2.06 -13.67
CA LEU A 38 4.33 -1.58 -13.94
C LEU A 38 4.20 -0.07 -13.74
N GLY A 39 5.09 0.52 -12.92
CA GLY A 39 5.12 1.94 -12.61
C GLY A 39 4.25 2.37 -11.42
N HIS A 40 3.31 1.52 -10.99
CA HIS A 40 2.35 1.87 -9.94
C HIS A 40 3.02 2.08 -8.57
N GLY A 41 3.80 1.12 -8.10
CA GLY A 41 4.48 1.23 -6.80
C GLY A 41 5.53 2.35 -6.77
N THR A 42 6.15 2.66 -7.92
CA THR A 42 7.04 3.82 -8.07
C THR A 42 6.27 5.13 -7.93
N ALA A 43 5.10 5.24 -8.57
CA ALA A 43 4.25 6.43 -8.46
C ALA A 43 3.73 6.63 -7.01
N VAL A 44 3.31 5.56 -6.35
CA VAL A 44 2.91 5.58 -4.94
C VAL A 44 4.07 6.01 -4.05
N THR A 45 5.25 5.42 -4.23
CA THR A 45 6.45 5.79 -3.47
C THR A 45 6.83 7.25 -3.70
N ALA A 46 6.75 7.74 -4.93
CA ALA A 46 7.02 9.14 -5.25
C ALA A 46 6.02 10.10 -4.58
N ALA A 47 4.74 9.73 -4.50
CA ALA A 47 3.73 10.52 -3.79
C ALA A 47 3.98 10.54 -2.28
N ILE A 48 4.40 9.43 -1.69
CA ILE A 48 4.78 9.36 -0.27
C ILE A 48 5.99 10.25 0.02
N LEU A 49 7.05 10.14 -0.77
CA LEU A 49 8.28 10.93 -0.59
C LEU A 49 8.08 12.42 -0.86
N ASP A 50 7.11 12.80 -1.68
CA ASP A 50 6.69 14.20 -1.87
C ASP A 50 6.15 14.82 -0.55
N LYS A 51 5.52 14.04 0.30
CA LYS A 51 4.94 14.46 1.57
C LYS A 51 5.81 14.15 2.78
N ALA A 52 6.63 13.13 2.70
CA ALA A 52 7.51 12.65 3.77
C ALA A 52 8.90 12.31 3.21
N PRO A 53 9.71 13.32 2.85
CA PRO A 53 10.99 13.11 2.14
C PRO A 53 12.03 12.36 2.97
N ASP A 54 11.92 12.40 4.30
CA ASP A 54 12.88 11.78 5.23
C ASP A 54 12.50 10.36 5.65
N VAL A 55 11.45 9.77 5.05
CA VAL A 55 11.04 8.42 5.41
C VAL A 55 11.89 7.36 4.71
N ASP A 56 12.40 6.40 5.47
CA ASP A 56 13.05 5.22 4.92
C ASP A 56 12.01 4.28 4.31
N ILE A 57 12.10 4.04 3.00
CA ILE A 57 11.20 3.17 2.25
C ILE A 57 11.81 1.76 2.10
N GLN A 58 11.02 0.75 2.43
CA GLN A 58 11.26 -0.65 2.10
C GLN A 58 10.29 -1.07 0.99
N ALA A 59 10.83 -1.46 -0.16
CA ALA A 59 10.03 -1.87 -1.31
C ALA A 59 9.65 -3.35 -1.19
N VAL A 60 8.35 -3.67 -1.19
CA VAL A 60 7.88 -5.05 -1.17
C VAL A 60 7.04 -5.30 -2.42
N LYS A 61 7.63 -5.98 -3.39
CA LYS A 61 6.98 -6.30 -4.65
C LYS A 61 6.16 -7.57 -4.52
N VAL A 62 4.87 -7.46 -4.78
CA VAL A 62 3.93 -8.61 -4.79
C VAL A 62 3.23 -8.79 -6.14
N PHE A 63 3.48 -7.90 -7.09
CA PHE A 63 2.93 -7.98 -8.45
C PHE A 63 4.06 -8.24 -9.46
N GLY A 64 3.87 -9.28 -10.27
CA GLY A 64 4.73 -9.56 -11.41
C GLY A 64 4.34 -8.72 -12.64
N ARG A 65 3.96 -9.41 -13.74
CA ARG A 65 3.49 -8.74 -14.97
C ARG A 65 2.00 -8.35 -14.95
N LYS A 66 1.27 -8.77 -13.94
CA LYS A 66 -0.16 -8.47 -13.75
C LYS A 66 -0.36 -7.91 -12.35
N LEU A 67 -1.33 -7.02 -12.20
CA LEU A 67 -1.78 -6.52 -10.90
C LEU A 67 -2.66 -7.58 -10.20
N ALA A 68 -2.06 -8.74 -9.94
CA ALA A 68 -2.69 -9.84 -9.24
C ALA A 68 -1.63 -10.59 -8.41
N THR A 69 -1.99 -10.93 -7.19
CA THR A 69 -1.16 -11.70 -6.27
C THR A 69 -2.02 -12.68 -5.48
N SER A 70 -1.41 -13.53 -4.67
CA SER A 70 -2.11 -14.44 -3.77
C SER A 70 -2.22 -13.85 -2.38
N SER A 71 -3.23 -14.29 -1.61
CA SER A 71 -3.32 -13.95 -0.20
C SER A 71 -2.11 -14.43 0.60
N GLY A 72 -1.54 -15.57 0.23
CA GLY A 72 -0.31 -16.10 0.84
C GLY A 72 0.90 -15.19 0.63
N ALA A 73 1.09 -14.67 -0.58
CA ALA A 73 2.14 -13.69 -0.87
C ALA A 73 1.92 -12.39 -0.09
N LEU A 74 0.66 -11.94 0.04
CA LEU A 74 0.33 -10.74 0.79
C LEU A 74 0.60 -10.90 2.29
N VAL A 75 0.22 -12.04 2.87
CA VAL A 75 0.56 -12.39 4.26
C VAL A 75 2.06 -12.36 4.48
N LYS A 76 2.83 -13.01 3.60
CA LYS A 76 4.29 -13.04 3.67
C LYS A 76 4.89 -11.63 3.55
N ALA A 77 4.30 -10.77 2.71
CA ALA A 77 4.74 -9.38 2.55
C ALA A 77 4.52 -8.55 3.83
N ILE A 78 3.36 -8.70 4.47
CA ILE A 78 3.06 -8.02 5.74
C ILE A 78 4.00 -8.52 6.83
N ASP A 79 4.13 -9.83 6.99
CA ASP A 79 4.98 -10.44 8.02
C ASP A 79 6.46 -10.02 7.81
N TRP A 80 6.97 -10.05 6.57
CA TRP A 80 8.31 -9.57 6.26
C TRP A 80 8.49 -8.08 6.61
N ALA A 81 7.55 -7.22 6.26
CA ALA A 81 7.62 -5.80 6.58
C ALA A 81 7.69 -5.55 8.10
N VAL A 82 6.92 -6.30 8.88
CA VAL A 82 6.96 -6.25 10.35
C VAL A 82 8.32 -6.71 10.87
N GLU A 83 8.87 -7.81 10.35
CA GLU A 83 10.19 -8.34 10.71
C GLU A 83 11.32 -7.35 10.39
N GLN A 84 11.19 -6.58 9.30
CA GLN A 84 12.13 -5.50 8.97
C GLN A 84 11.92 -4.21 9.80
N GLY A 85 11.04 -4.23 10.78
CA GLY A 85 10.80 -3.10 11.67
C GLY A 85 9.98 -1.97 11.07
N ALA A 86 9.19 -2.24 10.04
CA ALA A 86 8.28 -1.24 9.50
C ALA A 86 7.23 -0.83 10.55
N ARG A 87 7.10 0.46 10.80
CA ARG A 87 6.09 1.03 11.70
C ARG A 87 4.83 1.45 10.96
N LEU A 88 4.93 1.57 9.65
CA LEU A 88 3.83 1.87 8.75
C LEU A 88 3.96 1.00 7.50
N ILE A 89 2.87 0.39 7.08
CA ILE A 89 2.75 -0.38 5.85
C ILE A 89 1.70 0.29 4.96
N ASN A 90 2.09 0.69 3.76
CA ASN A 90 1.16 1.10 2.71
C ASN A 90 0.86 -0.10 1.81
N LEU A 91 -0.41 -0.45 1.73
CA LEU A 91 -0.96 -1.48 0.86
C LEU A 91 -1.86 -0.80 -0.17
N SER A 92 -1.34 -0.47 -1.36
CA SER A 92 -2.15 0.09 -2.45
C SER A 92 -2.88 -0.99 -3.24
N LEU A 93 -3.35 -2.00 -2.54
CA LEU A 93 -4.04 -3.17 -3.10
C LEU A 93 -5.02 -3.76 -2.09
N GLY A 94 -5.94 -4.56 -2.59
CA GLY A 94 -6.91 -5.25 -1.74
C GLY A 94 -7.67 -6.33 -2.51
N THR A 95 -8.56 -7.01 -1.82
CA THR A 95 -9.42 -8.03 -2.40
C THR A 95 -10.86 -7.86 -1.95
N ALA A 96 -11.80 -7.96 -2.90
CA ALA A 96 -13.23 -7.99 -2.63
C ALA A 96 -13.74 -9.34 -2.11
N LYS A 97 -12.86 -10.31 -1.86
CA LYS A 97 -13.26 -11.62 -1.34
C LYS A 97 -13.73 -11.51 0.11
N SER A 98 -15.03 -11.38 0.30
CA SER A 98 -15.72 -11.26 1.59
C SER A 98 -15.81 -12.58 2.38
N GLY A 99 -15.24 -13.66 1.90
CA GLY A 99 -15.33 -15.01 2.48
C GLY A 99 -14.02 -15.50 3.07
N GLY A 100 -13.63 -14.96 4.24
CA GLY A 100 -12.85 -15.73 5.17
C GLY A 100 -11.39 -16.02 4.78
N ASP A 101 -10.63 -15.06 4.27
CA ASP A 101 -9.17 -15.21 4.29
C ASP A 101 -8.65 -15.02 5.72
N LEU A 102 -8.89 -16.04 6.55
CA LEU A 102 -8.54 -16.04 7.97
C LEU A 102 -7.04 -15.84 8.19
N VAL A 103 -6.22 -16.26 7.23
CA VAL A 103 -4.76 -16.16 7.33
C VAL A 103 -4.32 -14.71 7.12
N LEU A 104 -4.87 -14.02 6.10
CA LEU A 104 -4.63 -12.59 5.89
C LEU A 104 -5.16 -11.78 7.08
N TRP A 105 -6.36 -12.07 7.55
CA TRP A 105 -6.94 -11.39 8.70
C TRP A 105 -6.08 -11.54 9.96
N ALA A 106 -5.57 -12.75 10.22
CA ALA A 106 -4.71 -13.02 11.37
C ALA A 106 -3.36 -12.29 11.28
N SER A 107 -2.74 -12.23 10.08
CA SER A 107 -1.48 -11.49 9.85
C SER A 107 -1.68 -9.99 10.08
N VAL A 108 -2.72 -9.40 9.48
CA VAL A 108 -3.06 -7.97 9.67
C VAL A 108 -3.28 -7.66 11.15
N ARG A 109 -4.07 -8.49 11.85
CA ARG A 109 -4.33 -8.29 13.28
C ARG A 109 -3.06 -8.34 14.11
N ARG A 110 -2.17 -9.32 13.87
CA ARG A 110 -0.87 -9.38 14.59
C ARG A 110 -0.03 -8.13 14.35
N ALA A 111 0.03 -7.64 13.12
CA ALA A 111 0.77 -6.42 12.79
C ALA A 111 0.20 -5.19 13.53
N VAL A 112 -1.12 -5.02 13.52
CA VAL A 112 -1.82 -3.92 14.22
C VAL A 112 -1.64 -4.02 15.74
N GLU A 113 -1.82 -5.21 16.33
CA GLU A 113 -1.60 -5.45 17.77
C GLU A 113 -0.13 -5.22 18.15
N GLY A 114 0.81 -5.45 17.22
CA GLY A 114 2.23 -5.12 17.34
C GLY A 114 2.57 -3.63 17.19
N GLY A 115 1.58 -2.77 16.97
CA GLY A 115 1.75 -1.32 16.86
C GLY A 115 2.12 -0.83 15.45
N VAL A 116 1.94 -1.65 14.43
CA VAL A 116 2.15 -1.26 13.04
C VAL A 116 0.88 -0.63 12.48
N LEU A 117 0.98 0.57 11.93
CA LEU A 117 -0.11 1.20 11.18
C LEU A 117 -0.15 0.62 9.77
N ILE A 118 -1.31 0.11 9.37
CA ILE A 118 -1.56 -0.34 8.00
C ILE A 118 -2.54 0.62 7.33
N VAL A 119 -2.18 1.12 6.15
CA VAL A 119 -3.03 1.96 5.30
C VAL A 119 -3.40 1.15 4.06
N SER A 120 -4.69 1.06 3.73
CA SER A 120 -5.17 0.25 2.60
C SER A 120 -6.49 0.79 2.05
N PRO A 121 -6.81 0.56 0.76
CA PRO A 121 -8.12 0.91 0.21
C PRO A 121 -9.24 0.23 0.99
N LEU A 122 -10.24 1.04 1.41
CA LEU A 122 -11.44 0.54 2.10
C LEU A 122 -12.40 -0.12 1.11
N GLU A 123 -12.52 0.47 -0.06
CA GLU A 123 -13.44 0.03 -1.10
C GLU A 123 -12.89 0.31 -2.49
N CYS A 124 -13.40 -0.40 -3.47
CA CYS A 124 -13.20 -0.12 -4.88
C CYS A 124 -14.47 -0.51 -5.66
N GLU A 125 -14.94 0.39 -6.54
CA GLU A 125 -16.13 0.18 -7.35
C GLU A 125 -17.38 -0.21 -6.52
N GLY A 126 -17.56 0.41 -5.36
CA GLY A 126 -18.69 0.16 -4.46
C GLY A 126 -18.63 -1.19 -3.72
N ARG A 127 -17.48 -1.86 -3.73
CA ARG A 127 -17.26 -3.10 -2.99
C ARG A 127 -16.25 -2.88 -1.88
N VAL A 128 -16.59 -3.31 -0.69
CA VAL A 128 -15.68 -3.29 0.46
C VAL A 128 -14.50 -4.24 0.22
N TRP A 129 -13.30 -3.76 0.53
CA TRP A 129 -12.06 -4.49 0.31
C TRP A 129 -11.36 -4.85 1.61
N LEU A 130 -10.66 -5.99 1.57
CA LEU A 130 -9.70 -6.41 2.59
C LEU A 130 -8.28 -6.05 2.12
N PRO A 131 -7.37 -5.62 3.02
CA PRO A 131 -7.58 -5.49 4.46
C PRO A 131 -8.14 -4.14 4.92
N GLY A 132 -8.40 -3.18 4.04
CA GLY A 132 -8.79 -1.81 4.39
C GLY A 132 -10.02 -1.68 5.29
N SER A 133 -10.93 -2.68 5.25
CA SER A 133 -12.13 -2.73 6.10
C SER A 133 -11.94 -3.46 7.43
N LEU A 134 -10.71 -3.93 7.73
CA LEU A 134 -10.45 -4.60 9.00
C LEU A 134 -10.24 -3.60 10.14
N ALA A 135 -10.68 -3.97 11.32
CA ALA A 135 -10.48 -3.16 12.52
C ALA A 135 -8.99 -2.88 12.76
N GLY A 136 -8.65 -1.63 13.03
CA GLY A 136 -7.28 -1.17 13.26
C GLY A 136 -6.48 -0.84 11.98
N VAL A 137 -7.04 -1.08 10.80
CA VAL A 137 -6.47 -0.62 9.53
C VAL A 137 -7.01 0.77 9.21
N ALA A 138 -6.15 1.66 8.74
CA ALA A 138 -6.54 2.95 8.19
C ALA A 138 -7.11 2.75 6.78
N GLY A 139 -8.42 2.56 6.70
CA GLY A 139 -9.14 2.40 5.43
C GLY A 139 -9.25 3.74 4.70
N VAL A 140 -8.88 3.75 3.43
CA VAL A 140 -8.91 4.96 2.59
C VAL A 140 -9.92 4.77 1.46
N THR A 141 -10.79 5.76 1.30
CA THR A 141 -11.69 5.88 0.14
C THR A 141 -11.16 6.94 -0.81
N LEU A 142 -11.24 6.65 -2.09
CA LEU A 142 -10.82 7.54 -3.16
C LEU A 142 -11.87 8.64 -3.40
N ASP A 143 -11.41 9.89 -3.46
CA ASP A 143 -12.21 11.03 -3.90
C ASP A 143 -11.37 11.91 -4.84
N TRP A 144 -11.75 11.96 -6.12
CA TRP A 144 -11.08 12.76 -7.14
C TRP A 144 -11.25 14.27 -6.94
N GLU A 145 -12.26 14.70 -6.16
CA GLU A 145 -12.50 16.10 -5.80
C GLU A 145 -11.66 16.51 -4.54
N CYS A 146 -10.98 15.56 -3.89
CA CYS A 146 -10.13 15.84 -2.75
C CYS A 146 -8.79 16.41 -3.26
N PRO A 147 -8.37 17.59 -2.80
CA PRO A 147 -7.05 18.13 -3.13
C PRO A 147 -5.93 17.18 -2.68
N ARG A 148 -4.84 17.12 -3.44
CA ARG A 148 -3.69 16.21 -3.16
C ARG A 148 -3.01 16.47 -1.82
N ASP A 149 -3.13 17.64 -1.27
CA ASP A 149 -2.53 18.06 0.01
C ASP A 149 -3.49 17.97 1.20
N GLU A 150 -4.70 17.47 0.94
CA GLU A 150 -5.73 17.26 1.96
C GLU A 150 -6.00 15.79 2.22
N VAL A 151 -6.36 15.49 3.45
CA VAL A 151 -7.00 14.24 3.87
C VAL A 151 -8.24 14.60 4.67
N ARG A 152 -9.38 14.03 4.30
CA ARG A 152 -10.64 14.23 5.00
C ARG A 152 -10.96 12.99 5.82
N VAL A 153 -11.73 13.17 6.88
CA VAL A 153 -12.25 12.04 7.67
C VAL A 153 -13.78 12.07 7.55
N ALA A 154 -14.33 10.99 7.05
CA ALA A 154 -15.77 10.77 6.94
C ALA A 154 -16.23 9.71 7.95
N PRO A 155 -17.52 9.71 8.35
CA PRO A 155 -18.07 8.61 9.13
C PRO A 155 -18.07 7.31 8.32
N GLY A 156 -17.50 6.25 8.88
CA GLY A 156 -17.57 4.91 8.31
C GLY A 156 -18.91 4.21 8.61
N PRO A 157 -19.15 3.06 8.00
CA PRO A 157 -20.43 2.33 8.13
C PRO A 157 -20.79 1.92 9.57
N ALA A 158 -19.80 1.69 10.43
CA ALA A 158 -19.98 1.33 11.83
C ALA A 158 -19.67 2.51 12.79
N GLY A 159 -19.54 3.74 12.26
CA GLY A 159 -19.24 4.94 13.04
C GLY A 159 -17.75 5.20 13.28
N GLU A 160 -16.87 4.36 12.74
CA GLU A 160 -15.42 4.61 12.68
C GLU A 160 -15.09 5.75 11.73
N GLY A 161 -13.92 6.36 11.90
CA GLY A 161 -13.40 7.34 10.94
C GLY A 161 -12.84 6.63 9.69
N VAL A 162 -13.26 7.05 8.51
CA VAL A 162 -12.73 6.62 7.23
C VAL A 162 -11.94 7.77 6.63
N PHE A 163 -10.73 7.50 6.16
CA PHE A 163 -9.93 8.49 5.46
C PHE A 163 -10.38 8.62 4.01
N VAL A 164 -10.48 9.86 3.55
CA VAL A 164 -10.82 10.20 2.17
C VAL A 164 -9.68 11.00 1.59
N ALA A 165 -9.13 10.57 0.47
CA ALA A 165 -7.95 11.18 -0.13
C ALA A 165 -8.00 11.16 -1.66
N SER A 166 -7.19 12.04 -2.27
CA SER A 166 -6.99 12.12 -3.69
C SER A 166 -6.29 10.87 -4.25
N GLY A 167 -6.66 10.47 -5.46
CA GLY A 167 -5.97 9.43 -6.23
C GLY A 167 -4.91 9.96 -7.19
N PHE A 168 -4.74 11.28 -7.29
CA PHE A 168 -3.76 11.85 -8.21
C PHE A 168 -2.32 11.57 -7.78
N PRO A 169 -1.45 11.14 -8.70
CA PRO A 169 -0.04 10.90 -8.42
C PRO A 169 0.71 12.23 -8.17
N ARG A 170 1.99 12.12 -7.83
CA ARG A 170 2.88 13.28 -7.79
C ARG A 170 2.96 13.93 -9.18
N PRO A 171 2.79 15.27 -9.31
CA PRO A 171 2.89 15.96 -10.59
C PRO A 171 4.24 15.72 -11.25
N ILE A 172 4.23 15.49 -12.56
CA ILE A 172 5.44 15.38 -13.38
C ILE A 172 5.76 16.78 -13.92
N PRO A 173 6.99 17.31 -13.71
CA PRO A 173 7.38 18.61 -14.24
C PRO A 173 7.17 18.66 -15.76
N GLY A 174 6.41 19.66 -16.24
CA GLY A 174 6.06 19.80 -17.66
C GLY A 174 4.92 18.90 -18.15
N GLY A 175 4.31 18.11 -17.26
CA GLY A 175 3.08 17.38 -17.54
C GLY A 175 1.86 18.31 -17.63
N PRO A 176 0.70 17.79 -18.09
CA PRO A 176 -0.53 18.55 -18.07
C PRO A 176 -0.87 19.00 -16.64
N ALA A 177 -1.38 20.21 -16.49
CA ALA A 177 -1.99 20.64 -15.23
C ALA A 177 -3.24 19.78 -14.97
N GLU A 178 -3.44 19.33 -13.76
CA GLU A 178 -4.67 18.63 -13.33
C GLU A 178 -5.87 19.55 -13.39
#